data_75df0013519b9fd6ef35cb8dbf1de749
#
_entry.id   75df0013519b9fd6ef35cb8dbf1de749
#
_cell.length_a   1.000
_cell.length_b   1.000
_cell.length_c   1.000
_cell.angle_alpha   90.00
_cell.angle_beta   90.00
_cell.angle_gamma   90.00
#
_symmetry.space_group_name_H-M   'P 1'
#
loop_
_entity.id
_entity.type
_entity.pdbx_description
1 polymer ?
#
loop_
_entity_poly.entity_id
_entity_poly.type
_entity_poly.pdbx_seq_one_letter_code
_entity_poly.pdbx_strand_id
1 'polypeptide(L)'
;MIGGGMSKFSTDIAMARSRTDVQYFYRWLGYTWGDHIGEWMNMYGERGDAQVHRVCVIAPRDHSKSTTLRIKLLHSALFEKWRDKPFTCWLFSASKDLAVRRLEEIREDMKRHPQLSRYLHKKRGNKLELHFTNGAWIRATSVGAAIRGEHPACIAFDDVIDDSGDMDWTGIRNWFRKKITPMLSPGTSIYAVGTPMSMVDLYHTEMLHNDTWKSGVWSSIPNWDEYRSDPANVKPIELWPEFRPLSFLLEQKDAMGELSFVQEYLCKVIDDEASVFPRSITRKNLDMDKLLENEKTENCKYAIGFDPAHGLGQDYSVMVCLKQDSDGYIHLVNIWRRNDFPPDKQANMMIDWSKRYGT
;
A
#
# COMPACT_ATOMS: atom_id res chain seq x y z
N MET A 1 23.66 32.83 8.51
CA MET A 1 22.74 33.28 9.58
C MET A 1 22.05 34.54 9.11
N ILE A 2 20.82 34.46 8.63
CA ILE A 2 19.93 35.60 8.45
C ILE A 2 18.64 35.24 9.15
N GLY A 3 18.60 35.48 10.46
CA GLY A 3 17.40 35.37 11.29
C GLY A 3 16.62 36.68 11.28
N GLY A 4 16.01 37.02 10.14
CA GLY A 4 15.04 38.09 10.06
C GLY A 4 13.67 37.56 10.51
N GLY A 5 13.27 37.83 11.76
CA GLY A 5 11.92 37.53 12.24
C GLY A 5 10.89 38.23 11.36
N MET A 6 10.04 37.46 10.67
CA MET A 6 8.91 37.99 9.90
C MET A 6 8.04 38.82 10.83
N SER A 7 7.61 40.03 10.41
CA SER A 7 6.71 40.86 11.19
C SER A 7 5.37 40.13 11.40
N LYS A 8 4.64 40.47 12.49
CA LYS A 8 3.31 39.89 12.78
C LYS A 8 2.37 40.04 11.58
N PHE A 9 2.43 41.14 10.86
CA PHE A 9 1.62 41.45 9.67
C PHE A 9 1.97 40.48 8.50
N SER A 10 3.25 40.23 8.22
CA SER A 10 3.66 39.29 7.16
C SER A 10 3.26 37.85 7.48
N THR A 11 3.18 37.53 8.76
CA THR A 11 2.76 36.22 9.28
C THR A 11 1.25 36.00 9.08
N ASP A 12 0.42 36.98 9.36
CA ASP A 12 -1.03 36.87 9.19
C ASP A 12 -1.42 36.77 7.71
N ILE A 13 -0.68 37.44 6.83
CA ILE A 13 -0.81 37.29 5.37
C ILE A 13 -0.45 35.86 4.94
N ALA A 14 0.66 35.30 5.43
CA ALA A 14 1.07 33.94 5.10
C ALA A 14 0.00 32.91 5.51
N MET A 15 -0.58 33.04 6.70
CA MET A 15 -1.66 32.17 7.18
C MET A 15 -2.95 32.34 6.36
N ALA A 16 -3.31 33.57 6.00
CA ALA A 16 -4.49 33.84 5.16
C ALA A 16 -4.33 33.21 3.77
N ARG A 17 -3.16 33.38 3.15
CA ARG A 17 -2.83 32.77 1.85
C ARG A 17 -2.80 31.24 1.93
N SER A 18 -2.20 30.68 2.96
CA SER A 18 -2.12 29.24 3.19
C SER A 18 -3.49 28.55 3.24
N ARG A 19 -4.54 29.27 3.65
CA ARG A 19 -5.90 28.73 3.72
C ARG A 19 -6.48 28.42 2.34
N THR A 20 -6.16 29.22 1.33
CA THR A 20 -6.74 29.12 -0.02
C THR A 20 -5.77 28.59 -1.07
N ASP A 21 -4.47 28.61 -0.77
CA ASP A 21 -3.40 28.19 -1.66
C ASP A 21 -2.56 27.08 -0.98
N VAL A 22 -2.93 25.83 -1.25
CA VAL A 22 -2.25 24.66 -0.67
C VAL A 22 -0.83 24.51 -1.21
N GLN A 23 -0.53 24.96 -2.43
CA GLN A 23 0.82 24.98 -2.97
C GLN A 23 1.70 25.98 -2.19
N TYR A 24 1.16 27.17 -1.91
CA TYR A 24 1.84 28.12 -1.05
C TYR A 24 2.09 27.54 0.34
N PHE A 25 1.08 26.89 0.95
CA PHE A 25 1.22 26.25 2.26
C PHE A 25 2.31 25.19 2.26
N TYR A 26 2.36 24.33 1.24
CA TYR A 26 3.37 23.29 1.05
C TYR A 26 4.79 23.86 1.03
N ARG A 27 5.00 24.89 0.18
CA ARG A 27 6.29 25.58 0.06
C ARG A 27 6.66 26.38 1.32
N TRP A 28 5.68 26.99 1.96
CA TRP A 28 5.90 27.72 3.21
C TRP A 28 6.35 26.81 4.35
N LEU A 29 5.91 25.56 4.38
CA LEU A 29 6.42 24.52 5.29
C LEU A 29 7.86 24.08 4.96
N GLY A 30 8.45 24.54 3.85
CA GLY A 30 9.83 24.25 3.45
C GLY A 30 9.97 23.05 2.53
N TYR A 31 8.88 22.57 1.93
CA TYR A 31 8.91 21.41 1.03
C TYR A 31 8.99 21.82 -0.44
N THR A 32 9.71 21.02 -1.24
CA THR A 32 9.84 21.21 -2.68
C THR A 32 8.57 20.72 -3.38
N TRP A 33 8.04 21.54 -4.28
CA TRP A 33 6.86 21.24 -5.06
C TRP A 33 7.23 20.65 -6.43
N GLY A 34 6.59 19.57 -6.82
CA GLY A 34 6.63 19.00 -8.17
C GLY A 34 5.23 19.00 -8.79
N ASP A 35 5.14 18.88 -10.11
CA ASP A 35 3.85 18.92 -10.84
C ASP A 35 2.92 17.77 -10.41
N HIS A 36 3.47 16.57 -10.21
CA HIS A 36 2.74 15.40 -9.69
C HIS A 36 2.11 15.66 -8.31
N ILE A 37 2.78 16.47 -7.45
CA ILE A 37 2.21 16.87 -6.15
C ILE A 37 0.97 17.74 -6.36
N GLY A 38 1.00 18.61 -7.39
CA GLY A 38 -0.16 19.41 -7.80
C GLY A 38 -1.34 18.54 -8.24
N GLU A 39 -1.08 17.53 -9.05
CA GLU A 39 -2.10 16.56 -9.47
C GLU A 39 -2.73 15.85 -8.25
N TRP A 40 -1.91 15.34 -7.34
CA TRP A 40 -2.40 14.65 -6.14
C TRP A 40 -3.19 15.59 -5.22
N MET A 41 -2.73 16.82 -5.02
CA MET A 41 -3.45 17.82 -4.22
C MET A 41 -4.80 18.18 -4.84
N ASN A 42 -4.89 18.24 -6.16
CA ASN A 42 -6.15 18.43 -6.87
C ASN A 42 -7.10 17.23 -6.67
N MET A 43 -6.57 15.99 -6.71
CA MET A 43 -7.38 14.80 -6.42
C MET A 43 -7.95 14.86 -5.00
N TYR A 44 -7.17 15.27 -4.00
CA TYR A 44 -7.63 15.44 -2.61
C TYR A 44 -8.59 16.62 -2.43
N GLY A 45 -8.53 17.63 -3.28
CA GLY A 45 -9.33 18.86 -3.18
C GLY A 45 -10.76 18.74 -3.69
N GLU A 46 -11.05 17.83 -4.59
CA GLU A 46 -12.35 17.66 -5.22
C GLU A 46 -13.34 16.93 -4.29
N ARG A 47 -13.95 17.67 -3.37
CA ARG A 47 -14.91 17.16 -2.41
C ARG A 47 -16.35 17.46 -2.82
N GLY A 48 -17.24 16.49 -2.63
CA GLY A 48 -18.67 16.67 -2.65
C GLY A 48 -19.29 16.28 -1.29
N ASP A 49 -20.20 17.06 -0.76
CA ASP A 49 -20.80 16.81 0.56
C ASP A 49 -21.76 15.60 0.55
N ALA A 50 -22.27 15.22 -0.61
CA ALA A 50 -23.27 14.16 -0.76
C ALA A 50 -22.67 12.74 -0.83
N GLN A 51 -21.37 12.59 -1.10
CA GLN A 51 -20.72 11.31 -1.33
C GLN A 51 -19.46 11.15 -0.49
N VAL A 52 -18.98 9.91 -0.36
CA VAL A 52 -17.66 9.63 0.20
C VAL A 52 -16.62 9.95 -0.87
N HIS A 53 -15.68 10.83 -0.53
CA HIS A 53 -14.58 11.20 -1.42
C HIS A 53 -13.42 10.21 -1.25
N ARG A 54 -13.14 9.41 -2.27
CA ARG A 54 -12.14 8.33 -2.26
C ARG A 54 -10.99 8.65 -3.20
N VAL A 55 -9.78 8.67 -2.67
CA VAL A 55 -8.55 8.94 -3.47
C VAL A 55 -7.48 7.93 -3.12
N CYS A 56 -6.88 7.31 -4.14
CA CYS A 56 -5.74 6.42 -4.00
C CYS A 56 -4.60 6.88 -4.92
N VAL A 57 -3.45 7.17 -4.33
CA VAL A 57 -2.23 7.59 -5.04
C VAL A 57 -1.16 6.53 -4.81
N ILE A 58 -0.88 5.75 -5.84
CA ILE A 58 0.26 4.84 -5.87
C ILE A 58 1.42 5.56 -6.53
N ALA A 59 2.50 5.73 -5.80
CA ALA A 59 3.59 6.58 -6.25
C ALA A 59 4.96 6.07 -5.79
N PRO A 60 6.03 6.43 -6.52
CA PRO A 60 7.37 5.93 -6.25
C PRO A 60 7.90 6.34 -4.88
N ARG A 61 8.82 5.56 -4.38
CA ARG A 61 9.63 5.94 -3.21
C ARG A 61 10.32 7.28 -3.46
N ASP A 62 10.48 8.08 -2.40
CA ASP A 62 11.16 9.39 -2.42
C ASP A 62 10.51 10.49 -3.29
N HIS A 63 9.29 10.28 -3.80
CA HIS A 63 8.54 11.27 -4.57
C HIS A 63 7.45 11.99 -3.74
N SER A 64 7.65 12.07 -2.42
CA SER A 64 6.84 12.87 -1.48
C SER A 64 5.39 12.44 -1.29
N LYS A 65 4.99 11.19 -1.61
CA LYS A 65 3.62 10.71 -1.42
C LYS A 65 3.11 10.89 0.03
N SER A 66 3.87 10.39 1.01
CA SER A 66 3.52 10.49 2.45
C SER A 66 3.57 11.94 2.94
N THR A 67 4.54 12.74 2.46
CA THR A 67 4.63 14.17 2.77
C THR A 67 3.42 14.93 2.25
N THR A 68 2.97 14.65 1.03
CA THR A 68 1.81 15.28 0.41
C THR A 68 0.53 14.96 1.18
N LEU A 69 0.32 13.69 1.52
CA LEU A 69 -0.82 13.29 2.35
C LEU A 69 -0.78 13.99 3.72
N ARG A 70 0.36 13.97 4.40
CA ARG A 70 0.56 14.60 5.71
C ARG A 70 0.24 16.09 5.69
N ILE A 71 0.73 16.82 4.69
CA ILE A 71 0.47 18.25 4.54
C ILE A 71 -1.01 18.50 4.24
N LYS A 72 -1.66 17.67 3.43
CA LYS A 72 -3.11 17.73 3.21
C LYS A 72 -3.88 17.55 4.51
N LEU A 73 -3.52 16.56 5.34
CA LEU A 73 -4.16 16.33 6.63
C LEU A 73 -3.95 17.50 7.59
N LEU A 74 -2.75 18.07 7.65
CA LEU A 74 -2.44 19.25 8.46
C LEU A 74 -3.25 20.47 7.98
N HIS A 75 -3.29 20.72 6.68
CA HIS A 75 -4.07 21.79 6.08
C HIS A 75 -5.56 21.65 6.43
N SER A 76 -6.11 20.45 6.27
CA SER A 76 -7.51 20.19 6.62
C SER A 76 -7.79 20.38 8.11
N ALA A 77 -6.88 19.94 9.00
CA ALA A 77 -7.04 20.13 10.45
C ALA A 77 -7.01 21.62 10.87
N LEU A 78 -6.28 22.45 10.14
CA LEU A 78 -6.17 23.89 10.43
C LEU A 78 -7.34 24.69 9.87
N PHE A 79 -7.81 24.37 8.65
CA PHE A 79 -8.63 25.27 7.86
C PHE A 79 -9.99 24.71 7.44
N GLU A 80 -10.19 23.39 7.50
CA GLU A 80 -11.43 22.77 7.02
C GLU A 80 -12.36 22.40 8.16
N LYS A 81 -13.65 22.34 7.84
CA LYS A 81 -14.69 21.80 8.69
C LYS A 81 -15.41 20.67 7.97
N TRP A 82 -15.95 19.75 8.71
CA TRP A 82 -16.80 18.70 8.22
C TRP A 82 -18.16 18.77 8.89
N ARG A 83 -19.22 19.06 8.13
CA ARG A 83 -20.59 19.29 8.66
C ARG A 83 -20.60 20.28 9.82
N ASP A 84 -19.94 21.44 9.63
CA ASP A 84 -19.76 22.50 10.63
C ASP A 84 -19.01 22.10 11.92
N LYS A 85 -18.47 20.88 11.97
CA LYS A 85 -17.65 20.41 13.08
C LYS A 85 -16.15 20.51 12.75
N PRO A 86 -15.28 20.52 13.76
CA PRO A 86 -13.84 20.44 13.55
C PRO A 86 -13.45 19.19 12.75
N PHE A 87 -12.39 19.31 11.95
CA PHE A 87 -11.84 18.18 11.20
C PHE A 87 -11.34 17.09 12.13
N THR A 88 -11.64 15.84 11.80
CA THR A 88 -11.22 14.66 12.56
C THR A 88 -10.67 13.60 11.60
N CYS A 89 -9.54 12.98 11.95
CA CYS A 89 -8.89 12.03 11.05
C CYS A 89 -8.32 10.82 11.80
N TRP A 90 -8.55 9.64 11.24
CA TRP A 90 -7.77 8.45 11.53
C TRP A 90 -6.71 8.22 10.45
N LEU A 91 -5.44 8.13 10.86
CA LEU A 91 -4.29 7.81 10.03
C LEU A 91 -3.81 6.40 10.33
N PHE A 92 -3.77 5.56 9.30
CA PHE A 92 -3.31 4.17 9.37
C PHE A 92 -1.99 4.02 8.64
N SER A 93 -1.08 3.23 9.21
CA SER A 93 0.17 2.79 8.58
C SER A 93 0.36 1.28 8.80
N ALA A 94 1.32 0.65 8.11
CA ALA A 94 1.58 -0.79 8.24
C ALA A 94 1.89 -1.19 9.70
N SER A 95 2.64 -0.36 10.42
CA SER A 95 2.95 -0.59 11.82
C SER A 95 2.59 0.60 12.72
N LYS A 96 2.46 0.32 14.03
CA LYS A 96 2.22 1.38 15.03
C LYS A 96 3.38 2.38 15.12
N ASP A 97 4.61 1.91 14.98
CA ASP A 97 5.80 2.78 15.02
C ASP A 97 5.86 3.71 13.81
N LEU A 98 5.48 3.22 12.63
CA LEU A 98 5.34 4.06 11.44
C LEU A 98 4.25 5.12 11.63
N ALA A 99 3.09 4.73 12.17
CA ALA A 99 2.00 5.65 12.47
C ALA A 99 2.41 6.76 13.47
N VAL A 100 3.15 6.39 14.54
CA VAL A 100 3.73 7.36 15.49
C VAL A 100 4.68 8.31 14.78
N ARG A 101 5.57 7.81 13.91
CA ARG A 101 6.51 8.63 13.14
C ARG A 101 5.77 9.64 12.26
N ARG A 102 4.71 9.23 11.57
CA ARG A 102 3.90 10.14 10.74
C ARG A 102 3.27 11.28 11.51
N LEU A 103 2.76 11.00 12.72
CA LEU A 103 2.25 12.08 13.60
C LEU A 103 3.35 12.98 14.14
N GLU A 104 4.52 12.43 14.47
CA GLU A 104 5.63 13.25 14.95
C GLU A 104 6.13 14.20 13.86
N GLU A 105 6.19 13.76 12.60
CA GLU A 105 6.52 14.61 11.46
C GLU A 105 5.55 15.80 11.32
N ILE A 106 4.22 15.58 11.51
CA ILE A 106 3.24 16.68 11.55
C ILE A 106 3.53 17.63 12.71
N ARG A 107 3.83 17.09 13.89
CA ARG A 107 4.12 17.87 15.09
C ARG A 107 5.38 18.71 14.92
N GLU A 108 6.40 18.18 14.27
CA GLU A 108 7.64 18.89 13.96
C GLU A 108 7.42 20.01 12.95
N ASP A 109 6.63 19.78 11.90
CA ASP A 109 6.23 20.82 10.96
C ASP A 109 5.55 21.99 11.67
N MET A 110 4.66 21.69 12.59
CA MET A 110 3.99 22.73 13.38
C MET A 110 4.94 23.44 14.34
N LYS A 111 5.90 22.73 14.97
CA LYS A 111 6.86 23.34 15.89
C LYS A 111 7.87 24.25 15.17
N ARG A 112 8.28 23.88 13.94
CA ARG A 112 9.20 24.70 13.12
C ARG A 112 8.62 26.07 12.75
N HIS A 113 7.28 26.17 12.74
CA HIS A 113 6.57 27.40 12.41
C HIS A 113 5.83 27.93 13.64
N PRO A 114 6.33 29.01 14.30
CA PRO A 114 5.71 29.56 15.53
C PRO A 114 4.22 29.90 15.36
N GLN A 115 3.81 30.24 14.12
CA GLN A 115 2.43 30.54 13.77
C GLN A 115 1.53 29.30 13.86
N LEU A 116 2.07 28.13 13.50
CA LEU A 116 1.34 26.86 13.57
C LEU A 116 1.38 26.24 14.96
N SER A 117 2.46 26.44 15.71
CA SER A 117 2.64 25.87 17.05
C SER A 117 1.53 26.34 18.04
N ARG A 118 0.96 27.52 17.82
CA ARG A 118 -0.18 28.04 18.62
C ARG A 118 -1.48 27.25 18.42
N TYR A 119 -1.62 26.52 17.31
CA TYR A 119 -2.78 25.66 17.06
C TYR A 119 -2.64 24.29 17.69
N LEU A 120 -1.46 23.90 18.17
CA LEU A 120 -1.30 22.68 18.95
C LEU A 120 -1.90 22.82 20.34
N HIS A 121 -2.72 21.85 20.75
CA HIS A 121 -3.29 21.82 22.09
C HIS A 121 -2.25 21.35 23.10
N LYS A 122 -1.81 22.23 24.03
CA LYS A 122 -0.68 21.98 24.94
C LYS A 122 -0.91 20.85 25.95
N LYS A 123 -2.16 20.54 26.31
CA LYS A 123 -2.50 19.59 27.38
C LYS A 123 -3.19 18.32 26.88
N ARG A 124 -3.57 18.25 25.60
CA ARG A 124 -4.23 17.10 25.00
C ARG A 124 -3.36 16.49 23.92
N GLY A 125 -3.43 15.18 23.79
CA GLY A 125 -2.65 14.43 22.82
C GLY A 125 -1.55 13.60 23.47
N ASN A 126 -1.07 12.64 22.72
CA ASN A 126 0.03 11.76 23.09
C ASN A 126 0.80 11.35 21.81
N LYS A 127 1.62 10.31 21.85
CA LYS A 127 2.36 9.84 20.68
C LYS A 127 1.47 9.42 19.51
N LEU A 128 0.24 8.95 19.77
CA LEU A 128 -0.73 8.47 18.78
C LEU A 128 -1.86 9.45 18.50
N GLU A 129 -1.87 10.62 19.16
CA GLU A 129 -2.95 11.59 19.03
C GLU A 129 -2.39 13.02 18.96
N LEU A 130 -2.83 13.77 17.97
CA LEU A 130 -2.56 15.18 17.81
C LEU A 130 -3.88 15.94 17.92
N HIS A 131 -3.96 16.85 18.87
CA HIS A 131 -5.13 17.70 19.09
C HIS A 131 -4.81 19.16 18.79
N PHE A 132 -5.76 19.84 18.15
CA PHE A 132 -5.65 21.24 17.76
C PHE A 132 -6.56 22.11 18.62
N THR A 133 -6.21 23.39 18.77
CA THR A 133 -6.97 24.35 19.58
C THR A 133 -8.35 24.67 19.00
N ASN A 134 -8.57 24.46 17.71
CA ASN A 134 -9.87 24.59 17.05
C ASN A 134 -10.79 23.37 17.23
N GLY A 135 -10.35 22.37 18.01
CA GLY A 135 -11.09 21.13 18.26
C GLY A 135 -10.82 20.01 17.26
N ALA A 136 -10.05 20.24 16.20
CA ALA A 136 -9.62 19.19 15.27
C ALA A 136 -8.68 18.19 15.96
N TRP A 137 -8.62 16.97 15.42
CA TRP A 137 -7.65 15.96 15.86
C TRP A 137 -7.24 15.03 14.72
N ILE A 138 -6.03 14.51 14.83
CA ILE A 138 -5.50 13.41 14.00
C ILE A 138 -5.03 12.32 14.95
N ARG A 139 -5.56 11.11 14.81
CA ARG A 139 -5.15 9.91 15.56
C ARG A 139 -4.52 8.92 14.62
N ALA A 140 -3.46 8.26 15.05
CA ALA A 140 -2.74 7.30 14.24
C ALA A 140 -2.68 5.92 14.89
N THR A 141 -2.75 4.88 14.06
CA THR A 141 -2.63 3.49 14.47
C THR A 141 -2.20 2.61 13.30
N SER A 142 -1.97 1.32 13.56
CA SER A 142 -1.68 0.35 12.50
C SER A 142 -2.93 -0.21 11.85
N VAL A 143 -2.75 -0.74 10.64
CA VAL A 143 -3.73 -1.61 9.97
C VAL A 143 -4.10 -2.78 10.90
N GLY A 144 -5.35 -3.24 10.82
CA GLY A 144 -5.85 -4.31 11.69
C GLY A 144 -6.35 -3.84 13.06
N ALA A 145 -6.11 -2.58 13.46
CA ALA A 145 -6.55 -2.07 14.75
C ALA A 145 -8.06 -2.17 14.96
N ALA A 146 -8.45 -2.46 16.20
CA ALA A 146 -9.85 -2.57 16.63
C ALA A 146 -10.47 -1.18 16.85
N ILE A 147 -10.91 -0.53 15.79
CA ILE A 147 -11.62 0.76 15.86
C ILE A 147 -13.11 0.53 15.60
N ARG A 148 -13.96 1.11 16.40
CA ARG A 148 -15.42 1.01 16.26
C ARG A 148 -16.12 2.29 16.73
N GLY A 149 -17.29 2.58 16.12
CA GLY A 149 -18.24 3.58 16.64
C GLY A 149 -17.85 5.03 16.39
N GLU A 150 -16.85 5.32 15.57
CA GLU A 150 -16.48 6.67 15.20
C GLU A 150 -16.75 6.91 13.70
N HIS A 151 -17.20 8.11 13.38
CA HIS A 151 -17.39 8.60 12.01
C HIS A 151 -16.51 9.83 11.82
N PRO A 152 -15.24 9.67 11.46
CA PRO A 152 -14.32 10.79 11.26
C PRO A 152 -14.63 11.54 9.96
N ALA A 153 -14.15 12.77 9.87
CA ALA A 153 -14.20 13.55 8.63
C ALA A 153 -13.29 12.98 7.55
N CYS A 154 -12.20 12.32 7.97
CA CYS A 154 -11.21 11.72 7.08
C CYS A 154 -10.67 10.41 7.64
N ILE A 155 -10.41 9.46 6.73
CA ILE A 155 -9.59 8.27 6.98
C ILE A 155 -8.42 8.33 6.01
N ALA A 156 -7.21 8.17 6.50
CA ALA A 156 -5.99 8.23 5.70
C ALA A 156 -5.16 6.94 5.87
N PHE A 157 -4.66 6.43 4.77
CA PHE A 157 -3.75 5.28 4.72
C PHE A 157 -2.41 5.75 4.16
N ASP A 158 -1.34 5.58 4.93
CA ASP A 158 0.02 5.92 4.53
C ASP A 158 0.94 4.70 4.66
N ASP A 159 1.35 4.15 3.53
CA ASP A 159 2.17 2.94 3.42
C ASP A 159 1.65 1.83 4.36
N VAL A 160 0.39 1.39 4.12
CA VAL A 160 -0.31 0.40 4.96
C VAL A 160 0.07 -1.04 4.62
N ILE A 161 0.89 -1.22 3.61
CA ILE A 161 1.43 -2.48 3.16
C ILE A 161 2.94 -2.44 3.40
N ASP A 162 3.50 -3.50 3.97
CA ASP A 162 4.93 -3.69 4.10
C ASP A 162 5.42 -4.87 3.26
N ASP A 163 6.73 -4.98 3.12
CA ASP A 163 7.43 -6.00 2.35
C ASP A 163 7.85 -7.22 3.19
N SER A 164 7.30 -7.39 4.40
CA SER A 164 7.69 -8.46 5.33
C SER A 164 7.43 -9.89 4.82
N GLY A 165 6.72 -10.02 3.70
CA GLY A 165 6.42 -11.32 3.07
C GLY A 165 5.29 -12.13 3.72
N ASP A 166 4.96 -11.86 4.98
CA ASP A 166 3.99 -12.61 5.79
C ASP A 166 2.64 -11.90 5.95
N MET A 167 2.29 -11.00 5.05
CA MET A 167 1.09 -10.19 5.18
C MET A 167 -0.18 -11.00 4.93
N ASP A 168 -1.09 -11.03 5.89
CA ASP A 168 -2.43 -11.62 5.72
C ASP A 168 -3.33 -10.69 4.89
N TRP A 169 -3.18 -10.76 3.55
CA TRP A 169 -3.97 -9.97 2.60
C TRP A 169 -5.48 -10.14 2.78
N THR A 170 -5.91 -11.35 3.12
CA THR A 170 -7.32 -11.66 3.33
C THR A 170 -7.84 -11.02 4.61
N GLY A 171 -7.08 -11.09 5.69
CA GLY A 171 -7.39 -10.45 6.96
C GLY A 171 -7.47 -8.94 6.84
N ILE A 172 -6.53 -8.31 6.12
CA ILE A 172 -6.49 -6.86 5.88
C ILE A 172 -7.71 -6.42 5.05
N ARG A 173 -8.06 -7.12 3.97
CA ARG A 173 -9.27 -6.83 3.18
C ARG A 173 -10.54 -6.98 4.02
N ASN A 174 -10.64 -8.03 4.82
CA ASN A 174 -11.78 -8.24 5.71
C ASN A 174 -11.88 -7.14 6.77
N TRP A 175 -10.75 -6.72 7.33
CA TRP A 175 -10.68 -5.59 8.25
C TRP A 175 -11.15 -4.30 7.57
N PHE A 176 -10.65 -3.99 6.38
CA PHE A 176 -11.08 -2.82 5.60
C PHE A 176 -12.59 -2.82 5.37
N ARG A 177 -13.13 -3.91 4.83
CA ARG A 177 -14.56 -4.03 4.53
C ARG A 177 -15.45 -3.99 5.78
N LYS A 178 -15.04 -4.65 6.88
CA LYS A 178 -15.87 -4.81 8.09
C LYS A 178 -15.65 -3.72 9.15
N LYS A 179 -14.55 -2.99 9.12
CA LYS A 179 -14.21 -1.96 10.13
C LYS A 179 -14.14 -0.55 9.53
N ILE A 180 -13.47 -0.39 8.40
CA ILE A 180 -13.25 0.93 7.79
C ILE A 180 -14.47 1.37 6.98
N THR A 181 -14.97 0.52 6.10
CA THR A 181 -16.12 0.88 5.25
C THR A 181 -17.34 1.36 6.05
N PRO A 182 -17.74 0.73 7.18
CA PRO A 182 -18.87 1.23 7.99
C PRO A 182 -18.63 2.56 8.69
N MET A 183 -17.38 3.03 8.81
CA MET A 183 -17.08 4.35 9.39
C MET A 183 -17.32 5.50 8.38
N LEU A 184 -17.42 5.17 7.10
CA LEU A 184 -17.63 6.15 6.04
C LEU A 184 -19.07 6.64 6.04
N SER A 185 -19.24 7.95 6.03
CA SER A 185 -20.52 8.66 5.90
C SER A 185 -20.46 9.63 4.72
N PRO A 186 -21.58 10.07 4.14
CA PRO A 186 -21.55 11.12 3.12
C PRO A 186 -20.69 12.30 3.56
N GLY A 187 -19.85 12.82 2.67
CA GLY A 187 -18.88 13.89 2.98
C GLY A 187 -17.61 13.45 3.72
N THR A 188 -17.48 12.17 4.14
CA THR A 188 -16.20 11.63 4.62
C THR A 188 -15.20 11.54 3.48
N SER A 189 -13.94 11.89 3.73
CA SER A 189 -12.84 11.61 2.80
C SER A 189 -12.09 10.35 3.22
N ILE A 190 -11.68 9.54 2.24
CA ILE A 190 -10.74 8.45 2.47
C ILE A 190 -9.60 8.57 1.47
N TYR A 191 -8.39 8.68 1.98
CA TYR A 191 -7.17 8.88 1.21
C TYR A 191 -6.21 7.72 1.44
N ALA A 192 -5.64 7.20 0.38
CA ALA A 192 -4.62 6.16 0.45
C ALA A 192 -3.40 6.57 -0.38
N VAL A 193 -2.22 6.42 0.20
CA VAL A 193 -0.95 6.52 -0.52
C VAL A 193 -0.08 5.32 -0.19
N GLY A 194 0.69 4.86 -1.16
CA GLY A 194 1.60 3.74 -0.94
C GLY A 194 2.35 3.32 -2.19
N THR A 195 3.08 2.22 -2.04
CA THR A 195 3.73 1.48 -3.12
C THR A 195 3.08 0.10 -3.21
N PRO A 196 2.80 -0.43 -4.40
CA PRO A 196 2.12 -1.71 -4.54
C PRO A 196 3.11 -2.85 -4.29
N MET A 197 2.65 -3.90 -3.59
CA MET A 197 3.48 -5.06 -3.26
C MET A 197 3.00 -6.34 -3.93
N SER A 198 1.70 -6.46 -4.20
CA SER A 198 1.09 -7.66 -4.79
C SER A 198 -0.21 -7.33 -5.51
N MET A 199 -0.56 -8.11 -6.54
CA MET A 199 -1.85 -8.02 -7.22
C MET A 199 -3.05 -8.36 -6.31
N VAL A 200 -2.78 -8.94 -5.14
CA VAL A 200 -3.81 -9.26 -4.13
C VAL A 200 -3.77 -8.33 -2.93
N ASP A 201 -2.95 -7.28 -2.96
CA ASP A 201 -2.87 -6.29 -1.90
C ASP A 201 -4.15 -5.42 -1.81
N LEU A 202 -4.22 -4.60 -0.75
CA LEU A 202 -5.36 -3.74 -0.48
C LEU A 202 -5.58 -2.71 -1.60
N TYR A 203 -4.51 -2.16 -2.17
CA TYR A 203 -4.59 -1.14 -3.22
C TYR A 203 -5.21 -1.71 -4.50
N HIS A 204 -4.73 -2.87 -4.96
CA HIS A 204 -5.23 -3.51 -6.17
C HIS A 204 -6.65 -4.04 -6.00
N THR A 205 -6.95 -4.66 -4.86
CA THR A 205 -8.23 -5.35 -4.67
C THR A 205 -9.40 -4.45 -4.30
N GLU A 206 -9.14 -3.30 -3.65
CA GLU A 206 -10.21 -2.44 -3.10
C GLU A 206 -10.26 -1.04 -3.71
N MET A 207 -9.15 -0.56 -4.33
CA MET A 207 -9.02 0.85 -4.68
C MET A 207 -8.75 1.09 -6.17
N LEU A 208 -7.69 0.51 -6.76
CA LEU A 208 -7.23 0.83 -8.12
C LEU A 208 -8.21 0.44 -9.22
N HIS A 209 -8.95 -0.65 -9.03
CA HIS A 209 -9.91 -1.18 -10.00
C HIS A 209 -11.37 -0.96 -9.57
N ASN A 210 -11.61 0.03 -8.72
CA ASN A 210 -12.93 0.34 -8.19
C ASN A 210 -13.34 1.75 -8.64
N ASP A 211 -14.36 1.84 -9.50
CA ASP A 211 -14.83 3.10 -10.10
C ASP A 211 -15.29 4.15 -9.08
N THR A 212 -15.51 3.76 -7.82
CA THR A 212 -15.83 4.70 -6.75
C THR A 212 -14.60 5.43 -6.19
N TRP A 213 -13.39 5.05 -6.62
CA TRP A 213 -12.13 5.66 -6.23
C TRP A 213 -11.55 6.49 -7.38
N LYS A 214 -11.14 7.70 -7.07
CA LYS A 214 -10.24 8.48 -7.91
C LYS A 214 -8.82 8.00 -7.64
N SER A 215 -8.32 7.12 -8.50
CA SER A 215 -7.04 6.44 -8.29
C SER A 215 -6.07 6.64 -9.45
N GLY A 216 -4.78 6.56 -9.16
CA GLY A 216 -3.73 6.57 -10.17
C GLY A 216 -2.44 5.92 -9.68
N VAL A 217 -1.64 5.49 -10.65
CA VAL A 217 -0.32 4.92 -10.45
C VAL A 217 0.69 5.78 -11.19
N TRP A 218 1.68 6.30 -10.48
CA TRP A 218 2.78 7.10 -11.01
C TRP A 218 4.07 6.29 -10.96
N SER A 219 4.83 6.36 -12.03
CA SER A 219 6.18 5.78 -12.12
C SER A 219 7.22 6.87 -12.05
N SER A 220 8.38 6.64 -11.42
CA SER A 220 9.50 7.59 -11.43
C SER A 220 10.02 7.87 -12.84
N ILE A 221 9.87 6.88 -13.75
CA ILE A 221 10.19 6.99 -15.18
C ILE A 221 9.01 6.35 -15.94
N PRO A 222 7.97 7.13 -16.33
CA PRO A 222 6.79 6.61 -17.01
C PRO A 222 7.08 5.81 -18.29
N ASN A 223 8.09 6.20 -19.05
CA ASN A 223 8.51 5.54 -20.29
C ASN A 223 9.71 4.59 -20.10
N TRP A 224 9.83 3.96 -18.92
CA TRP A 224 10.96 3.09 -18.58
C TRP A 224 11.21 1.96 -19.59
N ASP A 225 10.16 1.28 -20.04
CA ASP A 225 10.31 0.12 -20.93
C ASP A 225 10.85 0.52 -22.30
N GLU A 226 10.42 1.68 -22.81
CA GLU A 226 10.92 2.27 -24.05
C GLU A 226 12.39 2.69 -23.88
N TYR A 227 12.68 3.46 -22.82
CA TYR A 227 14.03 3.90 -22.51
C TYR A 227 15.00 2.73 -22.33
N ARG A 228 14.61 1.69 -21.58
CA ARG A 228 15.43 0.51 -21.35
C ARG A 228 15.74 -0.27 -22.63
N SER A 229 14.78 -0.32 -23.58
CA SER A 229 14.96 -1.04 -24.84
C SER A 229 15.88 -0.33 -25.82
N ASP A 230 15.91 1.01 -25.81
CA ASP A 230 16.74 1.83 -26.69
C ASP A 230 17.25 3.11 -26.00
N PRO A 231 18.20 2.98 -25.03
CA PRO A 231 18.66 4.12 -24.26
C PRO A 231 19.50 5.14 -25.08
N ALA A 232 19.91 4.76 -26.30
CA ALA A 232 20.64 5.67 -27.18
C ALA A 232 19.72 6.67 -27.90
N ASN A 233 18.48 6.30 -28.18
CA ASN A 233 17.55 7.11 -28.98
C ASN A 233 16.33 7.59 -28.19
N VAL A 234 15.97 6.93 -27.08
CA VAL A 234 14.84 7.30 -26.23
C VAL A 234 15.31 8.12 -25.03
N LYS A 235 14.74 9.31 -24.85
CA LYS A 235 14.97 10.09 -23.63
C LYS A 235 14.04 9.60 -22.52
N PRO A 236 14.57 9.39 -21.31
CA PRO A 236 13.72 9.10 -20.17
C PRO A 236 12.86 10.32 -19.81
N ILE A 237 11.68 10.06 -19.32
CA ILE A 237 10.76 11.07 -18.77
C ILE A 237 10.73 10.85 -17.27
N GLU A 238 11.43 11.71 -16.51
CA GLU A 238 11.42 11.63 -15.07
C GLU A 238 10.18 12.31 -14.48
N LEU A 239 9.56 11.71 -13.48
CA LEU A 239 8.42 12.28 -12.76
C LEU A 239 8.78 13.57 -12.02
N TRP A 240 10.01 13.67 -11.55
CA TRP A 240 10.51 14.82 -10.79
C TRP A 240 11.98 15.12 -11.09
N PRO A 241 12.31 15.62 -12.29
CA PRO A 241 13.69 15.74 -12.77
C PRO A 241 14.55 16.68 -11.91
N GLU A 242 13.95 17.76 -11.33
CA GLU A 242 14.70 18.72 -10.51
C GLU A 242 15.14 18.14 -9.17
N PHE A 243 14.48 17.13 -8.66
CA PHE A 243 14.74 16.60 -7.33
C PHE A 243 15.15 15.12 -7.33
N ARG A 244 14.71 14.37 -8.34
CA ARG A 244 15.02 12.94 -8.56
C ARG A 244 15.41 12.71 -10.02
N PRO A 245 16.57 13.25 -10.46
CA PRO A 245 17.03 13.10 -11.84
C PRO A 245 17.37 11.64 -12.15
N LEU A 246 17.48 11.33 -13.43
CA LEU A 246 17.81 9.99 -13.91
C LEU A 246 19.04 9.39 -13.25
N SER A 247 20.11 10.20 -13.05
CA SER A 247 21.34 9.74 -12.41
C SER A 247 21.09 9.18 -11.02
N PHE A 248 20.27 9.86 -10.21
CA PHE A 248 19.83 9.37 -8.89
C PHE A 248 19.02 8.07 -9.02
N LEU A 249 18.08 8.01 -9.97
CA LEU A 249 17.22 6.82 -10.13
C LEU A 249 18.03 5.60 -10.56
N LEU A 250 19.01 5.76 -11.45
CA LEU A 250 19.91 4.69 -11.85
C LEU A 250 20.83 4.24 -10.71
N GLU A 251 21.34 5.16 -9.88
CA GLU A 251 22.09 4.82 -8.68
C GLU A 251 21.26 3.98 -7.71
N GLN A 252 19.96 4.33 -7.50
CA GLN A 252 19.06 3.52 -6.68
C GLN A 252 18.83 2.14 -7.27
N LYS A 253 18.66 2.05 -8.59
CA LYS A 253 18.53 0.77 -9.31
C LYS A 253 19.74 -0.13 -9.10
N ASP A 254 20.95 0.43 -9.22
CA ASP A 254 22.20 -0.33 -9.03
C ASP A 254 22.37 -0.77 -7.55
N ALA A 255 21.96 0.07 -6.61
CA ALA A 255 22.06 -0.23 -5.18
C ALA A 255 21.10 -1.31 -4.70
N MET A 256 19.84 -1.32 -5.18
CA MET A 256 18.81 -2.22 -4.68
C MET A 256 18.50 -3.40 -5.63
N GLY A 257 19.00 -3.37 -6.84
CA GLY A 257 18.73 -4.35 -7.89
C GLY A 257 17.46 -4.08 -8.69
N GLU A 258 17.39 -4.70 -9.86
CA GLU A 258 16.34 -4.45 -10.86
C GLU A 258 14.91 -4.68 -10.31
N LEU A 259 14.69 -5.80 -9.62
CA LEU A 259 13.36 -6.16 -9.15
C LEU A 259 12.82 -5.17 -8.12
N SER A 260 13.63 -4.85 -7.11
CA SER A 260 13.24 -3.87 -6.08
C SER A 260 13.03 -2.47 -6.67
N PHE A 261 13.85 -2.08 -7.67
CA PHE A 261 13.68 -0.82 -8.37
C PHE A 261 12.36 -0.76 -9.15
N VAL A 262 12.02 -1.82 -9.87
CA VAL A 262 10.75 -1.91 -10.62
C VAL A 262 9.55 -1.78 -9.68
N GLN A 263 9.61 -2.40 -8.52
CA GLN A 263 8.53 -2.32 -7.53
C GLN A 263 8.47 -0.96 -6.84
N GLU A 264 9.58 -0.48 -6.28
CA GLU A 264 9.63 0.70 -5.42
C GLU A 264 9.63 2.03 -6.20
N TYR A 265 10.22 2.06 -7.39
CA TYR A 265 10.35 3.29 -8.18
C TYR A 265 9.46 3.30 -9.43
N LEU A 266 9.20 2.16 -10.05
CA LEU A 266 8.28 2.13 -11.19
C LEU A 266 6.84 1.78 -10.80
N CYS A 267 6.61 1.42 -9.53
CA CYS A 267 5.30 1.03 -8.98
C CYS A 267 4.64 -0.11 -9.76
N LYS A 268 5.45 -1.03 -10.30
CA LYS A 268 4.98 -2.23 -10.99
C LYS A 268 5.03 -3.42 -10.04
N VAL A 269 3.94 -4.14 -9.94
CA VAL A 269 3.91 -5.39 -9.18
C VAL A 269 4.60 -6.49 -9.98
N ILE A 270 5.52 -7.20 -9.32
CA ILE A 270 6.39 -8.22 -9.95
C ILE A 270 5.84 -9.65 -9.73
N ASP A 271 4.58 -9.80 -9.40
CA ASP A 271 4.01 -11.10 -9.03
C ASP A 271 4.14 -12.20 -10.12
N ASP A 272 4.36 -11.83 -11.37
CA ASP A 272 4.26 -12.79 -12.48
C ASP A 272 5.59 -13.09 -13.21
N GLU A 273 6.45 -12.09 -13.42
CA GLU A 273 7.63 -12.29 -14.30
C GLU A 273 8.88 -12.80 -13.55
N ALA A 274 8.97 -12.55 -12.25
CA ALA A 274 10.08 -13.02 -11.41
C ALA A 274 9.74 -14.29 -10.62
N SER A 275 8.50 -14.74 -10.68
CA SER A 275 8.10 -16.03 -10.09
C SER A 275 8.77 -17.18 -10.84
N VAL A 276 9.29 -18.16 -10.10
CA VAL A 276 9.75 -19.46 -10.69
C VAL A 276 8.63 -20.12 -11.50
N PHE A 277 7.37 -19.79 -11.18
CA PHE A 277 6.18 -20.26 -11.89
C PHE A 277 5.27 -19.08 -12.26
N PRO A 278 5.58 -18.29 -13.31
CA PRO A 278 4.74 -17.19 -13.77
C PRO A 278 3.31 -17.62 -14.05
N ARG A 279 2.33 -16.81 -13.69
CA ARG A 279 0.89 -17.11 -13.94
C ARG A 279 0.58 -17.25 -15.42
N SER A 280 1.30 -16.54 -16.28
CA SER A 280 1.20 -16.65 -17.73
C SER A 280 1.55 -18.06 -18.23
N ILE A 281 2.53 -18.72 -17.60
CA ILE A 281 2.91 -20.09 -17.88
C ILE A 281 1.97 -21.07 -17.16
N THR A 282 1.68 -20.83 -15.87
CA THR A 282 0.82 -21.73 -15.10
C THR A 282 -0.59 -21.82 -15.67
N ARG A 283 -1.20 -20.69 -16.09
CA ARG A 283 -2.54 -20.67 -16.71
C ARG A 283 -2.61 -21.43 -18.04
N LYS A 284 -1.58 -21.36 -18.87
CA LYS A 284 -1.52 -22.13 -20.13
C LYS A 284 -1.48 -23.63 -19.90
N ASN A 285 -0.88 -24.05 -18.79
CA ASN A 285 -0.70 -25.45 -18.44
C ASN A 285 -1.72 -25.95 -17.41
N LEU A 286 -2.67 -25.10 -17.01
CA LEU A 286 -3.73 -25.42 -16.07
C LEU A 286 -4.98 -25.85 -16.85
N ASP A 287 -5.20 -27.16 -16.93
CA ASP A 287 -6.45 -27.71 -17.47
C ASP A 287 -7.47 -27.82 -16.33
N MET A 288 -8.37 -26.84 -16.26
CA MET A 288 -9.37 -26.75 -15.20
C MET A 288 -10.46 -27.82 -15.33
N ASP A 289 -10.59 -28.42 -16.49
CA ASP A 289 -11.61 -29.48 -16.75
C ASP A 289 -11.04 -30.87 -16.48
N LYS A 290 -9.72 -30.98 -16.25
CA LYS A 290 -9.07 -32.26 -15.97
C LYS A 290 -9.30 -32.67 -14.52
N LEU A 291 -9.98 -33.79 -14.35
CA LEU A 291 -10.18 -34.41 -13.05
C LEU A 291 -8.88 -34.99 -12.50
N LEU A 292 -8.73 -34.98 -11.18
CA LEU A 292 -7.61 -35.63 -10.50
C LEU A 292 -7.60 -37.15 -10.80
N GLU A 293 -6.43 -37.70 -11.10
CA GLU A 293 -6.29 -39.11 -11.37
C GLU A 293 -6.18 -39.89 -10.05
N ASN A 294 -7.11 -40.78 -9.80
CA ASN A 294 -7.14 -41.59 -8.57
C ASN A 294 -6.52 -42.98 -8.75
N GLU A 295 -6.09 -43.32 -9.96
CA GLU A 295 -5.50 -44.61 -10.30
C GLU A 295 -4.20 -44.45 -11.10
N LYS A 296 -3.32 -45.46 -10.96
CA LYS A 296 -2.06 -45.51 -11.69
C LYS A 296 -2.29 -45.79 -13.18
N THR A 297 -1.67 -45.01 -14.05
CA THR A 297 -1.62 -45.23 -15.48
C THR A 297 -0.39 -46.09 -15.81
N GLU A 298 -0.52 -47.10 -16.69
CA GLU A 298 0.59 -47.92 -17.14
C GLU A 298 1.65 -47.10 -17.89
N ASN A 299 2.91 -47.54 -17.82
CA ASN A 299 4.07 -46.94 -18.48
C ASN A 299 4.39 -45.50 -18.04
N CYS A 300 3.94 -45.08 -16.86
CA CYS A 300 4.25 -43.79 -16.27
C CYS A 300 5.06 -43.93 -14.97
N LYS A 301 5.91 -42.95 -14.70
CA LYS A 301 6.62 -42.84 -13.41
C LYS A 301 5.87 -41.84 -12.53
N TYR A 302 5.84 -42.12 -11.22
CA TYR A 302 5.17 -41.27 -10.24
C TYR A 302 6.14 -40.78 -9.16
N ALA A 303 5.91 -39.59 -8.65
CA ALA A 303 6.62 -39.04 -7.50
C ALA A 303 5.63 -38.31 -6.59
N ILE A 304 5.80 -38.49 -5.29
CA ILE A 304 4.98 -37.79 -4.27
C ILE A 304 5.89 -36.83 -3.52
N GLY A 305 5.49 -35.55 -3.50
CA GLY A 305 6.05 -34.52 -2.63
C GLY A 305 5.13 -34.31 -1.44
N PHE A 306 5.70 -34.16 -0.25
CA PHE A 306 4.97 -33.95 0.97
C PHE A 306 5.62 -32.86 1.82
N ASP A 307 4.82 -31.86 2.19
CA ASP A 307 5.19 -30.78 3.11
C ASP A 307 4.29 -30.88 4.36
N PRO A 308 4.81 -31.43 5.47
CA PRO A 308 4.04 -31.61 6.71
C PRO A 308 3.98 -30.33 7.54
N ALA A 309 2.78 -29.93 7.98
CA ALA A 309 2.62 -28.93 9.01
C ALA A 309 2.40 -29.55 10.40
N HIS A 310 2.98 -28.93 11.42
CA HIS A 310 2.96 -29.44 12.79
C HIS A 310 1.74 -29.05 13.64
N GLY A 311 0.87 -28.18 13.14
CA GLY A 311 -0.17 -27.60 13.96
C GLY A 311 -1.58 -27.70 13.42
N LEU A 312 -2.53 -27.76 14.33
CA LEU A 312 -3.92 -27.55 14.02
C LEU A 312 -4.17 -26.02 13.89
N GLY A 313 -4.35 -25.52 12.67
CA GLY A 313 -5.01 -24.24 12.45
C GLY A 313 -4.26 -23.10 11.77
N GLN A 314 -2.95 -23.07 11.66
CA GLN A 314 -2.24 -21.96 10.99
C GLN A 314 -1.54 -22.38 9.70
N ASP A 315 -0.80 -23.47 9.70
CA ASP A 315 -0.12 -23.97 8.52
C ASP A 315 -0.85 -25.14 7.86
N TYR A 316 -0.68 -25.29 6.55
CA TYR A 316 -1.27 -26.39 5.78
C TYR A 316 -0.25 -27.47 5.52
N SER A 317 -0.62 -28.72 5.80
CA SER A 317 0.07 -29.87 5.21
C SER A 317 -0.36 -30.01 3.77
N VAL A 318 0.60 -30.20 2.88
CA VAL A 318 0.36 -30.33 1.44
C VAL A 318 1.02 -31.62 0.93
N MET A 319 0.28 -32.38 0.14
CA MET A 319 0.79 -33.54 -0.58
C MET A 319 0.45 -33.39 -2.07
N VAL A 320 1.43 -33.65 -2.91
CA VAL A 320 1.33 -33.51 -4.37
C VAL A 320 1.82 -34.78 -5.03
N CYS A 321 1.05 -35.32 -5.97
CA CYS A 321 1.49 -36.44 -6.81
C CYS A 321 1.69 -35.96 -8.24
N LEU A 322 2.88 -36.21 -8.76
CA LEU A 322 3.28 -35.92 -10.13
C LEU A 322 3.42 -37.24 -10.92
N LYS A 323 3.06 -37.21 -12.19
CA LYS A 323 3.22 -38.29 -13.15
C LYS A 323 4.12 -37.81 -14.30
N GLN A 324 5.12 -38.60 -14.65
CA GLN A 324 5.87 -38.45 -15.89
C GLN A 324 5.36 -39.50 -16.90
N ASP A 325 4.89 -39.03 -18.04
CA ASP A 325 4.44 -39.91 -19.14
C ASP A 325 5.62 -40.45 -19.99
N SER A 326 5.30 -41.25 -21.00
CA SER A 326 6.28 -41.84 -21.92
C SER A 326 7.06 -40.82 -22.74
N ASP A 327 6.46 -39.63 -22.97
CA ASP A 327 7.08 -38.56 -23.75
C ASP A 327 7.92 -37.62 -22.88
N GLY A 328 7.95 -37.86 -21.54
CA GLY A 328 8.74 -37.14 -20.58
C GLY A 328 8.01 -35.89 -19.96
N TYR A 329 6.77 -35.65 -20.33
CA TYR A 329 5.99 -34.56 -19.75
C TYR A 329 5.59 -34.88 -18.32
N ILE A 330 5.62 -33.85 -17.46
CA ILE A 330 5.23 -33.95 -16.05
C ILE A 330 3.84 -33.40 -15.89
N HIS A 331 2.94 -34.18 -15.28
CA HIS A 331 1.55 -33.84 -15.00
C HIS A 331 1.31 -33.86 -13.50
N LEU A 332 0.61 -32.85 -12.99
CA LEU A 332 0.00 -32.88 -11.66
C LEU A 332 -1.23 -33.79 -11.73
N VAL A 333 -1.22 -34.90 -11.02
CA VAL A 333 -2.31 -35.89 -11.05
C VAL A 333 -3.15 -35.90 -9.80
N ASN A 334 -2.57 -35.51 -8.67
CA ASN A 334 -3.35 -35.39 -7.44
C ASN A 334 -2.71 -34.35 -6.49
N ILE A 335 -3.56 -33.69 -5.73
CA ILE A 335 -3.17 -32.73 -4.70
C ILE A 335 -4.08 -32.87 -3.47
N TRP A 336 -3.47 -32.84 -2.30
CA TRP A 336 -4.17 -32.78 -1.02
C TRP A 336 -3.60 -31.65 -0.18
N ARG A 337 -4.48 -30.85 0.45
CA ARG A 337 -4.09 -29.71 1.30
C ARG A 337 -5.07 -29.56 2.47
N ARG A 338 -4.58 -29.67 3.70
CA ARG A 338 -5.38 -29.50 4.92
C ARG A 338 -4.55 -28.92 6.06
N ASN A 339 -5.22 -28.19 6.95
CA ASN A 339 -4.62 -27.63 8.18
C ASN A 339 -5.25 -28.17 9.48
N ASP A 340 -6.17 -29.12 9.35
CA ASP A 340 -6.91 -29.74 10.46
C ASP A 340 -6.61 -31.24 10.60
N PHE A 341 -5.49 -31.71 10.03
CA PHE A 341 -5.18 -33.12 9.90
C PHE A 341 -3.99 -33.49 10.80
N PRO A 342 -4.17 -34.37 11.82
CA PRO A 342 -3.10 -34.75 12.73
C PRO A 342 -2.00 -35.56 12.05
N PRO A 343 -0.74 -35.56 12.58
CA PRO A 343 0.42 -36.15 11.93
C PRO A 343 0.31 -37.67 11.65
N ASP A 344 -0.34 -38.41 12.51
CA ASP A 344 -0.60 -39.85 12.31
C ASP A 344 -1.48 -40.14 11.10
N LYS A 345 -2.49 -39.30 10.90
CA LYS A 345 -3.36 -39.40 9.71
C LYS A 345 -2.66 -38.93 8.43
N GLN A 346 -1.76 -37.95 8.54
CA GLN A 346 -0.91 -37.52 7.41
C GLN A 346 -0.02 -38.66 6.94
N ALA A 347 0.63 -39.38 7.87
CA ALA A 347 1.46 -40.54 7.58
C ALA A 347 0.66 -41.68 6.90
N ASN A 348 -0.53 -41.97 7.38
CA ASN A 348 -1.41 -42.97 6.78
C ASN A 348 -1.81 -42.61 5.33
N MET A 349 -2.12 -41.33 5.08
CA MET A 349 -2.44 -40.84 3.75
C MET A 349 -1.25 -40.93 2.80
N MET A 350 -0.04 -40.63 3.26
CA MET A 350 1.17 -40.82 2.47
C MET A 350 1.39 -42.30 2.09
N ILE A 351 1.16 -43.23 3.02
CA ILE A 351 1.22 -44.67 2.79
C ILE A 351 0.17 -45.08 1.77
N ASP A 352 -1.05 -44.59 1.84
CA ASP A 352 -2.12 -44.89 0.89
C ASP A 352 -1.79 -44.39 -0.52
N TRP A 353 -1.24 -43.18 -0.64
CA TRP A 353 -0.82 -42.65 -1.94
C TRP A 353 0.38 -43.44 -2.52
N SER A 354 1.34 -43.78 -1.67
CA SER A 354 2.49 -44.61 -2.11
C SER A 354 2.03 -45.95 -2.68
N LYS A 355 1.08 -46.63 -2.00
CA LYS A 355 0.47 -47.87 -2.51
C LYS A 355 -0.29 -47.67 -3.82
N ARG A 356 -1.06 -46.58 -3.92
CA ARG A 356 -1.92 -46.24 -5.07
C ARG A 356 -1.11 -45.97 -6.33
N TYR A 357 -0.04 -45.19 -6.21
CA TYR A 357 0.75 -44.76 -7.35
C TYR A 357 2.04 -45.62 -7.54
N GLY A 358 2.36 -46.45 -6.59
CA GLY A 358 3.52 -47.35 -6.66
C GLY A 358 4.86 -46.62 -6.51
N THR A 359 4.92 -45.64 -5.57
CA THR A 359 6.12 -44.82 -5.28
C THR A 359 6.75 -45.24 -3.96
#